data_b127404ea174a48afa2530834b04d5a1
#
_entry.id   b127404ea174a48afa2530834b04d5a1
#
_cell.length_a   1.000
_cell.length_b   1.000
_cell.length_c   1.000
_cell.angle_alpha   90.00
_cell.angle_beta   90.00
_cell.angle_gamma   90.00
#
_symmetry.space_group_name_H-M   'P 1'
#
loop_
_entity.id
_entity.type
_entity.pdbx_description
1 polymer ?
#
loop_
_entity_poly.entity_id
_entity_poly.type
_entity_poly.pdbx_seq_one_letter_code
_entity_poly.pdbx_strand_id
1 'polypeptide(L)'
;MKKVNKKKETKTIIFLSIAILVVLALIATLCVGYYKKATHEVKNPVATLEVENYGTMKIELYPEYAENTVRNFITLANNGFYDGLTFHRIIKDFMIQGGDPKGDGTGSPTLSGLDMTIEKGSSADKEYHINGEFILNDYENNTLRLEKGVIAMARNDYSGYAQVFGSSIVKEGYNTAGSQFFIMTTDDNAALTGSYAGFGKVIEGFDVLEKIADTKVKKASEDATEESTPENPPVITSIRVETFGDNYKKPETHEPFDINRLFSSMYSY
;
A
#
# COMPACT_ATOMS: atom_id res chain seq x y z
N MET A 1 -28.90 48.77 -56.68
CA MET A 1 -28.70 47.38 -56.18
C MET A 1 -27.21 47.20 -55.78
N LYS A 2 -26.95 46.95 -54.49
CA LYS A 2 -25.57 46.73 -53.99
C LYS A 2 -25.10 45.35 -54.50
N LYS A 3 -24.01 45.29 -55.32
CA LYS A 3 -23.35 44.04 -55.69
C LYS A 3 -22.84 43.40 -54.40
N VAL A 4 -23.51 42.35 -53.95
CA VAL A 4 -23.02 41.54 -52.83
C VAL A 4 -21.74 40.87 -53.26
N ASN A 5 -20.72 41.01 -52.42
CA ASN A 5 -19.37 40.51 -52.71
C ASN A 5 -19.29 39.00 -52.47
N LYS A 6 -19.74 38.20 -53.45
CA LYS A 6 -19.81 36.73 -53.43
C LYS A 6 -18.55 36.05 -52.87
N LYS A 7 -17.38 36.67 -53.12
CA LYS A 7 -16.06 36.14 -52.64
C LYS A 7 -15.92 36.23 -51.11
N LYS A 8 -16.54 37.23 -50.48
CA LYS A 8 -16.52 37.41 -49.01
C LYS A 8 -17.50 36.46 -48.31
N GLU A 9 -18.69 36.22 -48.91
CA GLU A 9 -19.67 35.26 -48.42
C GLU A 9 -19.12 33.81 -48.49
N THR A 10 -18.46 33.41 -49.59
CA THR A 10 -17.87 32.10 -49.72
C THR A 10 -16.79 31.85 -48.67
N LYS A 11 -15.92 32.84 -48.37
CA LYS A 11 -14.91 32.73 -47.30
C LYS A 11 -15.53 32.56 -45.92
N THR A 12 -16.63 33.30 -45.66
CA THR A 12 -17.35 33.20 -44.38
C THR A 12 -18.02 31.83 -44.24
N ILE A 13 -18.61 31.31 -45.28
CA ILE A 13 -19.23 29.97 -45.25
C ILE A 13 -18.17 28.88 -45.01
N ILE A 14 -17.02 28.95 -45.70
CA ILE A 14 -15.89 28.02 -45.48
C ILE A 14 -15.42 28.09 -44.03
N PHE A 15 -15.22 29.30 -43.49
CA PHE A 15 -14.77 29.47 -42.10
C PHE A 15 -15.78 28.88 -41.10
N LEU A 16 -17.09 29.15 -41.28
CA LEU A 16 -18.15 28.58 -40.46
C LEU A 16 -18.21 27.06 -40.55
N SER A 17 -18.04 26.50 -41.76
CA SER A 17 -18.01 25.03 -41.95
C SER A 17 -16.82 24.39 -41.21
N ILE A 18 -15.62 24.98 -41.26
CA ILE A 18 -14.44 24.52 -40.55
C ILE A 18 -14.70 24.61 -39.02
N ALA A 19 -15.25 25.72 -38.54
CA ALA A 19 -15.57 25.91 -37.12
C ALA A 19 -16.56 24.84 -36.62
N ILE A 20 -17.61 24.53 -37.40
CA ILE A 20 -18.57 23.48 -37.10
C ILE A 20 -17.88 22.10 -37.04
N LEU A 21 -17.01 21.78 -38.01
CA LEU A 21 -16.26 20.53 -37.99
C LEU A 21 -15.36 20.37 -36.76
N VAL A 22 -14.69 21.44 -36.35
CA VAL A 22 -13.87 21.44 -35.12
C VAL A 22 -14.75 21.20 -33.88
N VAL A 23 -15.90 21.87 -33.78
CA VAL A 23 -16.82 21.64 -32.66
C VAL A 23 -17.35 20.21 -32.63
N LEU A 24 -17.74 19.65 -33.80
CA LEU A 24 -18.18 18.27 -33.90
C LEU A 24 -17.07 17.29 -33.51
N ALA A 25 -15.82 17.53 -33.90
CA ALA A 25 -14.69 16.71 -33.49
C ALA A 25 -14.44 16.76 -31.98
N LEU A 26 -14.57 17.94 -31.35
CA LEU A 26 -14.47 18.10 -29.91
C LEU A 26 -15.61 17.35 -29.17
N ILE A 27 -16.84 17.45 -29.67
CA ILE A 27 -17.97 16.71 -29.11
C ILE A 27 -17.74 15.21 -29.24
N ALA A 28 -17.29 14.73 -30.40
CA ALA A 28 -16.99 13.30 -30.59
C ALA A 28 -15.89 12.80 -29.61
N THR A 29 -14.82 13.58 -29.41
CA THR A 29 -13.78 13.21 -28.43
C THR A 29 -14.31 13.16 -27.00
N LEU A 30 -15.16 14.11 -26.61
CA LEU A 30 -15.81 14.11 -25.30
C LEU A 30 -16.76 12.92 -25.14
N CYS A 31 -17.56 12.60 -26.17
CA CYS A 31 -18.46 11.44 -26.15
C CYS A 31 -17.68 10.13 -26.02
N VAL A 32 -16.57 9.96 -26.76
CA VAL A 32 -15.71 8.78 -26.65
C VAL A 32 -15.08 8.69 -25.25
N GLY A 33 -14.61 9.81 -24.68
CA GLY A 33 -14.09 9.87 -23.33
C GLY A 33 -15.14 9.48 -22.28
N TYR A 34 -16.35 10.03 -22.41
CA TYR A 34 -17.49 9.68 -21.54
C TYR A 34 -17.89 8.21 -21.68
N TYR A 35 -17.99 7.70 -22.89
CA TYR A 35 -18.31 6.30 -23.15
C TYR A 35 -17.25 5.36 -22.53
N LYS A 36 -15.97 5.62 -22.75
CA LYS A 36 -14.89 4.86 -22.12
C LYS A 36 -14.99 4.86 -20.60
N LYS A 37 -15.24 6.03 -19.98
CA LYS A 37 -15.41 6.14 -18.53
C LYS A 37 -16.65 5.39 -18.03
N ALA A 38 -17.76 5.47 -18.75
CA ALA A 38 -19.02 4.81 -18.36
C ALA A 38 -19.00 3.27 -18.54
N THR A 39 -18.13 2.75 -19.42
CA THR A 39 -17.97 1.32 -19.67
C THR A 39 -16.72 0.73 -19.04
N HIS A 40 -15.91 1.55 -18.34
CA HIS A 40 -14.73 1.06 -17.64
C HIS A 40 -15.18 0.26 -16.42
N GLU A 41 -14.95 -1.04 -16.48
CA GLU A 41 -15.14 -1.93 -15.34
C GLU A 41 -13.94 -1.75 -14.41
N VAL A 42 -14.18 -1.18 -13.23
CA VAL A 42 -13.16 -1.03 -12.20
C VAL A 42 -12.80 -2.43 -11.70
N LYS A 43 -11.56 -2.83 -11.93
CA LYS A 43 -11.00 -4.07 -11.43
C LYS A 43 -10.07 -3.77 -10.26
N ASN A 44 -10.16 -4.58 -9.23
CA ASN A 44 -9.21 -4.50 -8.14
C ASN A 44 -7.77 -4.73 -8.62
N PRO A 45 -6.79 -3.95 -8.16
CA PRO A 45 -5.40 -4.16 -8.51
C PRO A 45 -4.92 -5.54 -8.05
N VAL A 46 -4.03 -6.15 -8.84
CA VAL A 46 -3.45 -7.45 -8.50
C VAL A 46 -1.94 -7.32 -8.37
N ALA A 47 -1.44 -7.62 -7.18
CA ALA A 47 -0.02 -7.72 -6.90
C ALA A 47 0.49 -9.12 -7.26
N THR A 48 1.57 -9.19 -8.04
CA THR A 48 2.37 -10.40 -8.25
C THR A 48 3.59 -10.30 -7.34
N LEU A 49 3.68 -11.21 -6.36
CA LEU A 49 4.76 -11.30 -5.38
C LEU A 49 5.59 -12.54 -5.69
N GLU A 50 6.86 -12.36 -6.04
CA GLU A 50 7.80 -13.43 -6.34
C GLU A 50 8.77 -13.63 -5.18
N VAL A 51 8.96 -14.86 -4.73
CA VAL A 51 9.85 -15.22 -3.63
C VAL A 51 10.88 -16.24 -4.11
N GLU A 52 12.14 -15.92 -3.92
CA GLU A 52 13.27 -16.73 -4.37
C GLU A 52 13.17 -18.18 -3.85
N ASN A 53 13.25 -19.15 -4.74
CA ASN A 53 13.15 -20.59 -4.46
C ASN A 53 11.80 -21.08 -3.89
N TYR A 54 10.82 -20.20 -3.67
CA TYR A 54 9.48 -20.57 -3.18
C TYR A 54 8.42 -20.54 -4.28
N GLY A 55 8.45 -19.53 -5.15
CA GLY A 55 7.50 -19.33 -6.24
C GLY A 55 6.80 -17.98 -6.21
N THR A 56 5.61 -17.94 -6.79
CA THR A 56 4.85 -16.69 -7.00
C THR A 56 3.49 -16.78 -6.33
N MET A 57 3.09 -15.70 -5.65
CA MET A 57 1.73 -15.49 -5.16
C MET A 57 1.09 -14.32 -5.92
N LYS A 58 -0.22 -14.41 -6.18
CA LYS A 58 -1.02 -13.26 -6.60
C LYS A 58 -1.96 -12.83 -5.50
N ILE A 59 -2.02 -11.52 -5.27
CA ILE A 59 -2.78 -10.90 -4.18
C ILE A 59 -3.68 -9.85 -4.82
N GLU A 60 -5.00 -10.04 -4.71
CA GLU A 60 -5.97 -9.01 -5.07
C GLU A 60 -6.02 -7.96 -3.96
N LEU A 61 -5.91 -6.68 -4.32
CA LEU A 61 -5.91 -5.57 -3.38
C LEU A 61 -7.30 -4.91 -3.35
N TYR A 62 -7.73 -4.47 -2.19
CA TYR A 62 -9.08 -3.97 -1.93
C TYR A 62 -9.08 -2.50 -1.50
N PRO A 63 -9.05 -1.54 -2.46
CA PRO A 63 -9.07 -0.10 -2.16
C PRO A 63 -10.30 0.34 -1.36
N GLU A 64 -11.41 -0.38 -1.50
CA GLU A 64 -12.66 -0.11 -0.78
C GLU A 64 -12.55 -0.31 0.73
N TYR A 65 -11.62 -1.16 1.19
CA TYR A 65 -11.36 -1.38 2.62
C TYR A 65 -10.27 -0.48 3.18
N ALA A 66 -9.23 -0.15 2.40
CA ALA A 66 -8.08 0.63 2.87
C ALA A 66 -7.41 1.36 1.71
N GLU A 67 -8.01 2.49 1.28
CA GLU A 67 -7.59 3.18 0.05
C GLU A 67 -6.16 3.72 0.12
N ASN A 68 -5.81 4.39 1.22
CA ASN A 68 -4.48 4.99 1.37
C ASN A 68 -3.39 3.91 1.54
N THR A 69 -3.72 2.83 2.24
CA THR A 69 -2.86 1.66 2.40
C THR A 69 -2.57 1.00 1.05
N VAL A 70 -3.60 0.79 0.22
CA VAL A 70 -3.44 0.23 -1.14
C VAL A 70 -2.59 1.15 -2.00
N ARG A 71 -2.82 2.48 -1.97
CA ARG A 71 -1.99 3.47 -2.69
C ARG A 71 -0.53 3.40 -2.29
N ASN A 72 -0.26 3.30 -0.98
CA ASN A 72 1.08 3.17 -0.44
C ASN A 72 1.76 1.90 -0.94
N PHE A 73 1.09 0.76 -0.81
CA PHE A 73 1.61 -0.53 -1.25
C PHE A 73 1.88 -0.57 -2.76
N ILE A 74 0.94 -0.10 -3.60
CA ILE A 74 1.10 -0.02 -5.06
C ILE A 74 2.32 0.83 -5.43
N THR A 75 2.44 2.01 -4.81
CA THR A 75 3.54 2.94 -5.13
C THR A 75 4.88 2.34 -4.78
N LEU A 76 5.04 1.79 -3.58
CA LEU A 76 6.27 1.14 -3.14
C LEU A 76 6.61 -0.07 -4.03
N ALA A 77 5.64 -0.93 -4.31
CA ALA A 77 5.81 -2.13 -5.11
C ALA A 77 6.26 -1.81 -6.55
N ASN A 78 5.59 -0.87 -7.20
CA ASN A 78 5.89 -0.52 -8.58
C ASN A 78 7.19 0.30 -8.72
N ASN A 79 7.64 0.95 -7.64
CA ASN A 79 8.97 1.58 -7.57
C ASN A 79 10.10 0.59 -7.21
N GLY A 80 9.80 -0.70 -6.99
CA GLY A 80 10.79 -1.72 -6.68
C GLY A 80 11.31 -1.66 -5.24
N PHE A 81 10.61 -0.97 -4.33
CA PHE A 81 11.03 -0.84 -2.93
C PHE A 81 11.19 -2.19 -2.23
N TYR A 82 10.33 -3.17 -2.56
CA TYR A 82 10.33 -4.49 -1.92
C TYR A 82 11.36 -5.46 -2.48
N ASP A 83 12.04 -5.13 -3.59
CA ASP A 83 12.99 -6.01 -4.25
C ASP A 83 14.21 -6.25 -3.36
N GLY A 84 14.47 -7.52 -3.07
CA GLY A 84 15.56 -7.95 -2.18
C GLY A 84 15.23 -7.91 -0.69
N LEU A 85 14.06 -7.41 -0.29
CA LEU A 85 13.62 -7.50 1.11
C LEU A 85 13.22 -8.92 1.47
N THR A 86 13.06 -9.20 2.77
CA THR A 86 12.82 -10.55 3.26
C THR A 86 11.53 -10.66 4.06
N PHE A 87 11.04 -11.88 4.18
CA PHE A 87 10.15 -12.25 5.28
C PHE A 87 11.02 -12.48 6.53
N HIS A 88 11.08 -11.46 7.38
CA HIS A 88 11.97 -11.41 8.55
C HIS A 88 11.36 -12.02 9.81
N ARG A 89 10.02 -12.19 9.85
CA ARG A 89 9.30 -12.80 10.96
C ARG A 89 8.25 -13.78 10.42
N ILE A 90 8.32 -15.01 10.87
CA ILE A 90 7.40 -16.08 10.48
C ILE A 90 6.93 -16.80 11.74
N ILE A 91 5.62 -16.90 11.93
CA ILE A 91 5.02 -17.72 12.97
C ILE A 91 4.06 -18.68 12.31
N LYS A 92 4.40 -19.98 12.39
CA LYS A 92 3.56 -21.04 11.86
C LYS A 92 2.15 -20.96 12.45
N ASP A 93 1.14 -21.25 11.64
CA ASP A 93 -0.28 -21.18 12.01
C ASP A 93 -0.74 -19.81 12.53
N PHE A 94 -0.02 -18.74 12.13
CA PHE A 94 -0.39 -17.37 12.44
C PHE A 94 -0.19 -16.45 11.22
N MET A 95 1.07 -16.06 10.91
CA MET A 95 1.37 -15.14 9.80
C MET A 95 2.81 -15.22 9.32
N ILE A 96 3.06 -14.69 8.13
CA ILE A 96 4.38 -14.34 7.62
C ILE A 96 4.46 -12.82 7.48
N GLN A 97 5.53 -12.19 7.96
CA GLN A 97 5.73 -10.73 7.94
C GLN A 97 7.00 -10.36 7.17
N GLY A 98 6.86 -9.40 6.26
CA GLY A 98 7.95 -8.90 5.43
C GLY A 98 7.83 -7.40 5.14
N GLY A 99 8.64 -6.90 4.19
CA GLY A 99 8.59 -5.51 3.74
C GLY A 99 9.35 -4.52 4.63
N ASP A 100 10.19 -5.03 5.53
CA ASP A 100 11.08 -4.21 6.35
C ASP A 100 12.41 -3.94 5.63
N PRO A 101 12.79 -2.66 5.37
CA PRO A 101 14.06 -2.34 4.72
C PRO A 101 15.30 -2.67 5.57
N LYS A 102 15.15 -2.85 6.89
CA LYS A 102 16.23 -3.26 7.81
C LYS A 102 16.24 -4.77 8.05
N GLY A 103 15.11 -5.45 7.87
CA GLY A 103 14.97 -6.88 8.09
C GLY A 103 14.99 -7.32 9.56
N ASP A 104 14.79 -6.41 10.50
CA ASP A 104 14.79 -6.66 11.95
C ASP A 104 13.49 -6.25 12.67
N GLY A 105 12.50 -5.81 11.90
CA GLY A 105 11.20 -5.35 12.40
C GLY A 105 11.14 -3.85 12.73
N THR A 106 12.27 -3.12 12.65
CA THR A 106 12.35 -1.71 13.08
C THR A 106 12.39 -0.69 11.94
N GLY A 107 12.46 -1.17 10.70
CA GLY A 107 12.59 -0.31 9.53
C GLY A 107 11.28 0.32 9.10
N SER A 108 11.39 1.55 8.60
CA SER A 108 10.31 2.30 7.93
C SER A 108 10.73 2.68 6.51
N PRO A 109 9.78 2.88 5.60
CA PRO A 109 10.08 3.37 4.28
C PRO A 109 10.44 4.86 4.33
N THR A 110 11.19 5.33 3.33
CA THR A 110 11.50 6.73 3.15
C THR A 110 10.80 7.31 1.92
N LEU A 111 10.74 8.64 1.82
CA LEU A 111 10.03 9.33 0.74
C LEU A 111 10.59 9.00 -0.65
N SER A 112 11.87 8.61 -0.77
CA SER A 112 12.44 8.13 -2.03
C SER A 112 11.78 6.83 -2.53
N GLY A 113 11.22 6.02 -1.65
CA GLY A 113 10.42 4.85 -2.02
C GLY A 113 9.10 5.22 -2.71
N LEU A 114 8.53 6.39 -2.40
CA LEU A 114 7.32 6.91 -3.04
C LEU A 114 7.59 7.81 -4.24
N ASP A 115 8.72 8.50 -4.22
CA ASP A 115 9.10 9.44 -5.27
C ASP A 115 10.56 9.24 -5.68
N MET A 116 10.76 8.54 -6.78
CA MET A 116 12.10 8.23 -7.31
C MET A 116 12.90 9.48 -7.76
N THR A 117 12.29 10.67 -7.74
CA THR A 117 13.02 11.95 -7.97
C THR A 117 13.75 12.43 -6.71
N ILE A 118 13.41 11.87 -5.54
CA ILE A 118 14.10 12.15 -4.28
C ILE A 118 15.32 11.22 -4.20
N GLU A 119 16.52 11.81 -4.10
CA GLU A 119 17.75 11.04 -3.95
C GLU A 119 17.76 10.32 -2.60
N LYS A 120 17.91 8.98 -2.65
CA LYS A 120 17.94 8.11 -1.47
C LYS A 120 19.07 8.51 -0.53
N GLY A 121 18.72 8.69 0.76
CA GLY A 121 19.67 9.12 1.79
C GLY A 121 19.99 10.61 1.81
N SER A 122 19.35 11.43 0.94
CA SER A 122 19.43 12.90 1.01
C SER A 122 18.67 13.46 2.23
N SER A 123 18.86 14.75 2.52
CA SER A 123 18.11 15.42 3.61
C SER A 123 16.60 15.51 3.35
N ALA A 124 16.17 15.33 2.09
CA ALA A 124 14.76 15.27 1.70
C ALA A 124 14.17 13.87 1.82
N ASP A 125 15.01 12.83 1.90
CA ASP A 125 14.60 11.43 1.99
C ASP A 125 14.33 11.03 3.45
N LYS A 126 13.21 11.51 3.98
CA LYS A 126 12.79 11.26 5.35
C LYS A 126 11.94 10.00 5.45
N GLU A 127 12.03 9.31 6.57
CA GLU A 127 11.08 8.26 6.94
C GLU A 127 9.66 8.85 7.04
N TYR A 128 8.68 8.04 6.71
CA TYR A 128 7.26 8.41 6.82
C TYR A 128 6.41 7.25 7.32
N HIS A 129 5.23 7.58 7.83
CA HIS A 129 4.15 6.65 8.16
C HIS A 129 2.86 7.04 7.45
N ILE A 130 1.90 6.13 7.45
CA ILE A 130 0.51 6.35 7.01
C ILE A 130 -0.45 6.07 8.16
N ASN A 131 -1.61 6.71 8.12
CA ASN A 131 -2.67 6.43 9.09
C ASN A 131 -3.20 5.00 8.93
N GLY A 132 -3.48 4.36 10.05
CA GLY A 132 -4.09 3.04 10.06
C GLY A 132 -5.55 3.10 9.67
N GLU A 133 -5.92 2.42 8.57
CA GLU A 133 -7.28 2.35 8.06
C GLU A 133 -7.99 1.09 8.62
N PHE A 134 -8.42 1.12 9.88
CA PHE A 134 -9.12 0.03 10.56
C PHE A 134 -10.04 0.52 11.68
N ILE A 135 -10.99 -0.31 12.10
CA ILE A 135 -12.12 0.05 12.98
C ILE A 135 -11.65 0.70 14.30
N LEU A 136 -10.65 0.14 14.99
CA LEU A 136 -10.17 0.70 16.26
C LEU A 136 -9.46 2.06 16.10
N ASN A 137 -9.15 2.47 14.89
CA ASN A 137 -8.62 3.80 14.55
C ASN A 137 -9.70 4.70 13.91
N ASP A 138 -10.95 4.49 14.26
CA ASP A 138 -12.10 5.28 13.81
C ASP A 138 -12.32 5.23 12.26
N TYR A 139 -11.82 4.17 11.58
CA TYR A 139 -12.02 3.93 10.15
C TYR A 139 -12.99 2.76 9.93
N GLU A 140 -14.28 3.09 9.83
CA GLU A 140 -15.38 2.11 9.82
C GLU A 140 -15.47 1.27 8.53
N ASN A 141 -14.89 1.74 7.42
CA ASN A 141 -15.00 1.08 6.13
C ASN A 141 -14.21 -0.25 6.07
N ASN A 142 -13.18 -0.42 6.91
CA ASN A 142 -12.39 -1.64 6.89
C ASN A 142 -13.02 -2.75 7.73
N THR A 143 -13.92 -3.47 7.11
CA THR A 143 -14.58 -4.65 7.70
C THR A 143 -13.97 -5.97 7.23
N LEU A 144 -12.82 -5.93 6.54
CA LEU A 144 -12.14 -7.12 6.02
C LEU A 144 -11.67 -8.00 7.18
N ARG A 145 -12.17 -9.24 7.22
CA ARG A 145 -11.77 -10.22 8.23
C ARG A 145 -10.34 -10.68 7.97
N LEU A 146 -9.51 -10.68 9.01
CA LEU A 146 -8.15 -11.19 8.95
C LEU A 146 -8.17 -12.73 9.08
N GLU A 147 -8.35 -13.39 7.94
CA GLU A 147 -8.38 -14.83 7.77
C GLU A 147 -7.25 -15.27 6.82
N LYS A 148 -7.04 -16.56 6.65
CA LYS A 148 -5.98 -17.14 5.81
C LYS A 148 -5.92 -16.49 4.42
N GLY A 149 -4.72 -16.04 4.04
CA GLY A 149 -4.43 -15.35 2.79
C GLY A 149 -4.66 -13.85 2.82
N VAL A 150 -5.29 -13.28 3.84
CA VAL A 150 -5.44 -11.82 3.92
C VAL A 150 -4.12 -11.16 4.24
N ILE A 151 -3.78 -10.12 3.47
CA ILE A 151 -2.64 -9.24 3.70
C ILE A 151 -3.09 -8.00 4.47
N ALA A 152 -2.32 -7.62 5.49
CA ALA A 152 -2.56 -6.43 6.30
C ALA A 152 -1.25 -5.69 6.59
N MET A 153 -1.34 -4.37 6.85
CA MET A 153 -0.18 -3.58 7.25
C MET A 153 0.20 -3.84 8.70
N ALA A 154 1.50 -4.06 8.92
CA ALA A 154 2.07 -4.07 10.25
C ALA A 154 2.16 -2.65 10.82
N ARG A 155 2.09 -2.53 12.13
CA ARG A 155 2.19 -1.29 12.90
C ARG A 155 2.82 -1.55 14.26
N ASN A 156 3.27 -0.50 14.94
CA ASN A 156 3.74 -0.61 16.31
C ASN A 156 2.55 -0.81 17.27
N ASP A 157 2.78 -1.60 18.30
CA ASP A 157 1.85 -1.74 19.43
C ASP A 157 2.43 -1.02 20.66
N TYR A 158 1.83 0.11 21.00
CA TYR A 158 2.21 0.89 22.18
C TYR A 158 1.29 0.64 23.39
N SER A 159 0.47 -0.41 23.37
CA SER A 159 -0.45 -0.74 24.49
C SER A 159 0.28 -0.94 25.81
N GLY A 160 1.48 -1.52 25.80
CA GLY A 160 2.32 -1.69 26.99
C GLY A 160 2.76 -0.37 27.66
N TYR A 161 2.71 0.72 26.92
CA TYR A 161 3.09 2.06 27.45
C TYR A 161 1.88 2.86 27.98
N ALA A 162 0.66 2.35 27.82
CA ALA A 162 -0.57 3.05 28.21
C ALA A 162 -0.62 3.38 29.72
N GLN A 163 -0.03 2.56 30.56
CA GLN A 163 0.04 2.82 32.01
C GLN A 163 0.93 4.03 32.36
N VAL A 164 1.94 4.32 31.54
CA VAL A 164 2.90 5.43 31.77
C VAL A 164 2.43 6.70 31.09
N PHE A 165 2.02 6.62 29.84
CA PHE A 165 1.71 7.78 28.99
C PHE A 165 0.22 8.03 28.75
N GLY A 166 -0.66 7.19 29.34
CA GLY A 166 -2.10 7.25 29.12
C GLY A 166 -2.54 6.52 27.83
N SER A 167 -3.85 6.40 27.64
CA SER A 167 -4.42 5.65 26.51
C SER A 167 -4.18 6.29 25.14
N SER A 168 -3.83 7.58 25.09
CA SER A 168 -3.54 8.27 23.81
C SER A 168 -2.35 7.68 23.07
N ILE A 169 -1.35 7.14 23.79
CA ILE A 169 -0.16 6.52 23.19
C ILE A 169 -0.54 5.30 22.30
N VAL A 170 -1.61 4.59 22.64
CA VAL A 170 -2.08 3.45 21.86
C VAL A 170 -2.53 3.90 20.46
N LYS A 171 -3.20 5.06 20.38
CA LYS A 171 -3.64 5.65 19.10
C LYS A 171 -2.45 6.11 18.25
N GLU A 172 -1.36 6.58 18.86
CA GLU A 172 -0.13 6.87 18.10
C GLU A 172 0.41 5.59 17.43
N GLY A 173 0.38 4.44 18.12
CA GLY A 173 0.74 3.15 17.53
C GLY A 173 -0.12 2.73 16.34
N TYR A 174 -1.38 3.17 16.31
CA TYR A 174 -2.29 2.87 15.19
C TYR A 174 -1.86 3.54 13.88
N ASN A 175 -1.12 4.64 13.95
CA ASN A 175 -0.69 5.45 12.81
C ASN A 175 0.82 5.30 12.54
N THR A 176 1.37 4.10 12.73
CA THR A 176 2.80 3.81 12.49
C THR A 176 3.04 2.82 11.35
N ALA A 177 2.02 2.58 10.52
CA ALA A 177 2.17 1.74 9.35
C ALA A 177 3.10 2.41 8.31
N GLY A 178 3.95 1.63 7.68
CA GLY A 178 4.90 2.11 6.67
C GLY A 178 4.93 1.19 5.45
N SER A 179 5.96 0.33 5.37
CA SER A 179 6.11 -0.66 4.29
C SER A 179 5.92 -2.10 4.76
N GLN A 180 6.01 -2.37 6.06
CA GLN A 180 5.91 -3.72 6.58
C GLN A 180 4.47 -4.24 6.49
N PHE A 181 4.32 -5.46 5.97
CA PHE A 181 3.04 -6.15 5.86
C PHE A 181 3.15 -7.57 6.40
N PHE A 182 2.01 -8.14 6.73
CA PHE A 182 1.93 -9.57 7.05
C PHE A 182 0.80 -10.23 6.26
N ILE A 183 0.95 -11.53 6.01
CA ILE A 183 -0.08 -12.36 5.36
C ILE A 183 -0.47 -13.45 6.35
N MET A 184 -1.77 -13.56 6.61
CA MET A 184 -2.32 -14.55 7.52
C MET A 184 -2.17 -15.97 6.95
N THR A 185 -1.77 -16.91 7.78
CA THR A 185 -1.63 -18.34 7.41
C THR A 185 -2.69 -19.23 8.05
N THR A 186 -3.57 -18.64 8.87
CA THR A 186 -4.66 -19.32 9.58
C THR A 186 -5.96 -18.50 9.56
N ASP A 187 -7.09 -19.18 9.79
CA ASP A 187 -8.40 -18.56 9.93
C ASP A 187 -8.74 -18.21 11.41
N ASP A 188 -7.92 -18.65 12.37
CA ASP A 188 -8.23 -18.60 13.80
C ASP A 188 -7.97 -17.25 14.50
N ASN A 189 -7.65 -16.18 13.76
CA ASN A 189 -7.29 -14.88 14.35
C ASN A 189 -8.31 -13.76 14.12
N ALA A 190 -9.60 -14.08 14.26
CA ALA A 190 -10.67 -13.07 14.19
C ALA A 190 -10.49 -11.90 15.18
N ALA A 191 -9.72 -12.08 16.27
CA ALA A 191 -9.40 -11.05 17.25
C ALA A 191 -8.56 -9.89 16.67
N LEU A 192 -7.83 -10.11 15.58
CA LEU A 192 -7.05 -9.06 14.89
C LEU A 192 -7.93 -8.23 13.93
N THR A 193 -9.09 -8.74 13.55
CA THR A 193 -10.03 -8.02 12.68
C THR A 193 -10.44 -6.70 13.33
N GLY A 194 -10.32 -5.61 12.56
CA GLY A 194 -10.58 -4.27 13.07
C GLY A 194 -9.44 -3.62 13.86
N SER A 195 -8.32 -4.34 14.10
CA SER A 195 -7.13 -3.83 14.79
C SER A 195 -5.96 -3.53 13.85
N TYR A 196 -6.04 -3.99 12.60
CA TYR A 196 -5.06 -3.79 11.54
C TYR A 196 -5.75 -3.47 10.22
N ALA A 197 -5.07 -2.74 9.35
CA ALA A 197 -5.54 -2.41 8.01
C ALA A 197 -5.35 -3.61 7.07
N GLY A 198 -6.34 -4.51 7.01
CA GLY A 198 -6.44 -5.50 5.95
C GLY A 198 -6.71 -4.81 4.62
N PHE A 199 -5.94 -5.15 3.55
CA PHE A 199 -6.04 -4.42 2.29
C PHE A 199 -6.01 -5.28 1.03
N GLY A 200 -6.05 -6.61 1.18
CA GLY A 200 -6.08 -7.54 0.06
C GLY A 200 -6.11 -9.00 0.51
N LYS A 201 -6.15 -9.91 -0.46
CA LYS A 201 -6.14 -11.35 -0.21
C LYS A 201 -5.40 -12.09 -1.30
N VAL A 202 -4.65 -13.12 -0.93
CA VAL A 202 -4.04 -14.08 -1.85
C VAL A 202 -5.15 -14.77 -2.64
N ILE A 203 -5.02 -14.77 -3.97
CA ILE A 203 -5.97 -15.41 -4.90
C ILE A 203 -5.33 -16.59 -5.64
N GLU A 204 -3.99 -16.59 -5.76
CA GLU A 204 -3.20 -17.69 -6.34
C GLU A 204 -1.90 -17.87 -5.54
N GLY A 205 -1.37 -19.10 -5.47
CA GLY A 205 -0.09 -19.39 -4.82
C GLY A 205 -0.21 -19.65 -3.31
N PHE A 206 -1.33 -20.19 -2.82
CA PHE A 206 -1.45 -20.61 -1.42
C PHE A 206 -0.43 -21.65 -1.00
N ASP A 207 0.00 -22.52 -1.91
CA ASP A 207 1.10 -23.49 -1.65
C ASP A 207 2.44 -22.78 -1.40
N VAL A 208 2.67 -21.62 -2.04
CA VAL A 208 3.85 -20.78 -1.78
C VAL A 208 3.75 -20.15 -0.40
N LEU A 209 2.57 -19.62 -0.03
CA LEU A 209 2.31 -19.08 1.31
C LEU A 209 2.60 -20.12 2.40
N GLU A 210 2.11 -21.35 2.22
CA GLU A 210 2.33 -22.45 3.16
C GLU A 210 3.80 -22.87 3.26
N LYS A 211 4.51 -22.96 2.12
CA LYS A 211 5.95 -23.26 2.11
C LYS A 211 6.77 -22.20 2.85
N ILE A 212 6.41 -20.92 2.71
CA ILE A 212 7.06 -19.84 3.45
C ILE A 212 6.75 -19.97 4.94
N ALA A 213 5.50 -20.25 5.32
CA ALA A 213 5.09 -20.44 6.71
C ALA A 213 5.77 -21.64 7.39
N ASP A 214 6.17 -22.66 6.61
CA ASP A 214 6.93 -23.82 7.09
C ASP A 214 8.45 -23.60 7.15
N THR A 215 8.92 -22.38 6.85
CA THR A 215 10.35 -22.04 6.98
C THR A 215 10.82 -22.24 8.42
N LYS A 216 11.98 -22.89 8.57
CA LYS A 216 12.56 -23.13 9.89
C LYS A 216 12.92 -21.83 10.58
N VAL A 217 12.46 -21.67 11.79
CA VAL A 217 12.64 -20.45 12.62
C VAL A 217 13.44 -20.74 13.88
N LYS A 218 14.01 -19.68 14.46
CA LYS A 218 14.72 -19.66 15.73
C LYS A 218 14.29 -18.45 16.56
N LYS A 219 14.68 -18.39 17.79
CA LYS A 219 14.56 -17.19 18.61
C LYS A 219 15.49 -16.09 18.08
N ALA A 220 15.04 -14.84 18.14
CA ALA A 220 15.86 -13.67 17.78
C ALA A 220 17.03 -13.49 18.75
N SER A 221 16.84 -13.82 20.05
CA SER A 221 17.84 -13.80 21.12
C SER A 221 17.51 -14.87 22.15
N GLU A 222 18.44 -15.13 23.08
CA GLU A 222 18.23 -16.12 24.17
C GLU A 222 17.02 -15.74 25.05
N ASP A 223 16.80 -14.46 25.28
CA ASP A 223 15.69 -13.95 26.09
C ASP A 223 14.36 -13.82 25.32
N ALA A 224 14.37 -14.05 24.01
CA ALA A 224 13.14 -14.00 23.22
C ALA A 224 12.18 -15.11 23.63
N THR A 225 10.91 -14.75 23.81
CA THR A 225 9.84 -15.71 24.16
C THR A 225 9.28 -16.44 22.95
N GLU A 226 9.51 -15.92 21.74
CA GLU A 226 8.94 -16.37 20.48
C GLU A 226 10.04 -16.90 19.54
N GLU A 227 9.80 -18.03 18.90
CA GLU A 227 10.57 -18.52 17.77
C GLU A 227 9.91 -18.04 16.48
N SER A 228 10.45 -16.98 15.89
CA SER A 228 9.84 -16.33 14.72
C SER A 228 10.85 -15.80 13.71
N THR A 229 12.14 -15.82 14.04
CA THR A 229 13.20 -15.36 13.13
C THR A 229 13.61 -16.51 12.21
N PRO A 230 13.41 -16.42 10.88
CA PRO A 230 13.83 -17.45 9.95
C PRO A 230 15.34 -17.71 10.01
N GLU A 231 15.77 -18.99 10.01
CA GLU A 231 17.20 -19.34 9.91
C GLU A 231 17.77 -18.89 8.55
N ASN A 232 16.98 -19.00 7.49
CA ASN A 232 17.27 -18.52 6.15
C ASN A 232 16.04 -17.71 5.67
N PRO A 233 16.06 -16.39 5.84
CA PRO A 233 14.90 -15.56 5.50
C PRO A 233 14.53 -15.67 4.01
N PRO A 234 13.28 -16.00 3.66
CA PRO A 234 12.82 -15.99 2.28
C PRO A 234 12.93 -14.60 1.67
N VAL A 235 13.56 -14.50 0.50
CA VAL A 235 13.83 -13.21 -0.18
C VAL A 235 12.71 -12.92 -1.18
N ILE A 236 12.16 -11.73 -1.10
CA ILE A 236 11.21 -11.19 -2.08
C ILE A 236 12.03 -10.75 -3.30
N THR A 237 11.91 -11.47 -4.41
CA THR A 237 12.58 -11.13 -5.66
C THR A 237 11.95 -9.89 -6.27
N SER A 238 10.63 -9.81 -6.27
CA SER A 238 9.90 -8.64 -6.72
C SER A 238 8.47 -8.61 -6.20
N ILE A 239 7.91 -7.39 -6.08
CA ILE A 239 6.46 -7.17 -6.02
C ILE A 239 6.10 -6.15 -7.10
N ARG A 240 5.15 -6.49 -7.97
CA ARG A 240 4.62 -5.57 -9.00
C ARG A 240 3.10 -5.64 -9.01
N VAL A 241 2.47 -4.49 -9.16
CA VAL A 241 1.01 -4.37 -9.11
C VAL A 241 0.47 -3.93 -10.46
N GLU A 242 -0.39 -4.75 -11.02
CA GLU A 242 -1.19 -4.40 -12.19
C GLU A 242 -2.46 -3.66 -11.75
N THR A 243 -2.67 -2.45 -12.29
CA THR A 243 -3.81 -1.58 -11.93
C THR A 243 -4.90 -1.55 -13.01
N PHE A 244 -4.76 -2.34 -14.07
CA PHE A 244 -5.71 -2.44 -15.21
C PHE A 244 -6.05 -1.09 -15.86
N GLY A 245 -5.13 -0.12 -15.78
CA GLY A 245 -5.28 1.21 -16.35
C GLY A 245 -5.86 2.25 -15.40
N ASP A 246 -6.20 1.87 -14.17
CA ASP A 246 -6.56 2.82 -13.12
C ASP A 246 -5.32 3.53 -12.57
N ASN A 247 -5.47 4.82 -12.32
CA ASN A 247 -4.39 5.66 -11.80
C ASN A 247 -4.57 5.89 -10.30
N TYR A 248 -3.73 5.25 -9.50
CA TYR A 248 -3.68 5.44 -8.06
C TYR A 248 -2.78 6.63 -7.70
N LYS A 249 -3.34 7.59 -6.97
CA LYS A 249 -2.57 8.74 -6.46
C LYS A 249 -1.52 8.26 -5.46
N LYS A 250 -0.46 9.07 -5.25
CA LYS A 250 0.47 8.84 -4.15
C LYS A 250 -0.29 8.80 -2.81
N PRO A 251 0.18 8.01 -1.83
CA PRO A 251 -0.45 7.95 -0.51
C PRO A 251 -0.33 9.29 0.23
N GLU A 252 -1.23 9.52 1.17
CA GLU A 252 -1.10 10.55 2.19
C GLU A 252 -0.18 10.02 3.29
N THR A 253 0.84 10.80 3.63
CA THR A 253 1.88 10.42 4.59
C THR A 253 2.04 11.47 5.68
N HIS A 254 2.62 11.06 6.81
CA HIS A 254 3.01 11.97 7.88
C HIS A 254 4.37 11.57 8.48
N GLU A 255 4.98 12.45 9.27
CA GLU A 255 6.24 12.15 9.95
C GLU A 255 6.02 11.03 10.99
N PRO A 256 7.01 10.11 11.18
CA PRO A 256 6.94 9.08 12.18
C PRO A 256 6.77 9.65 13.59
N PHE A 257 5.92 9.00 14.39
CA PHE A 257 5.82 9.30 15.81
C PHE A 257 7.09 8.82 16.52
N ASP A 258 7.76 9.75 17.24
CA ASP A 258 8.98 9.44 17.99
C ASP A 258 8.67 9.22 19.48
N ILE A 259 8.51 7.97 19.86
CA ILE A 259 8.24 7.57 21.25
C ILE A 259 9.43 7.94 22.17
N ASN A 260 10.67 7.95 21.66
CA ASN A 260 11.85 8.27 22.47
C ASN A 260 11.83 9.74 22.91
N ARG A 261 11.20 10.61 22.13
CA ARG A 261 11.01 12.02 22.50
C ARG A 261 10.13 12.16 23.75
N LEU A 262 9.12 11.28 23.91
CA LEU A 262 8.31 11.25 25.14
C LEU A 262 9.15 10.81 26.34
N PHE A 263 9.94 9.74 26.20
CA PHE A 263 10.82 9.30 27.27
C PHE A 263 11.83 10.38 27.66
N SER A 264 12.46 11.04 26.69
CA SER A 264 13.42 12.11 26.95
C SER A 264 12.81 13.28 27.72
N SER A 265 11.53 13.60 27.47
CA SER A 265 10.83 14.67 28.19
C SER A 265 10.58 14.36 29.67
N MET A 266 10.51 13.07 30.06
CA MET A 266 10.33 12.66 31.47
C MET A 266 11.61 12.81 32.32
N TYR A 267 12.77 12.78 31.68
CA TYR A 267 14.09 12.88 32.36
C TYR A 267 14.72 14.27 32.26
N SER A 268 14.00 15.25 31.72
CA SER A 268 14.47 16.63 31.51
C SER A 268 14.14 17.57 32.67
N TYR A 269 13.90 17.03 33.88
CA TYR A 269 13.64 17.79 35.13
C TYR A 269 14.75 17.61 36.13
#